data_b893ae1858c9fcdf8151f5260a044019
#
_entry.id   b893ae1858c9fcdf8151f5260a044019
#
_cell.length_a   1.000
_cell.length_b   1.000
_cell.length_c   1.000
_cell.angle_alpha   90.00
_cell.angle_beta   90.00
_cell.angle_gamma   90.00
#
_symmetry.space_group_name_H-M   'P 1'
#
loop_
_entity.id
_entity.type
_entity.pdbx_description
1 polymer ?
#
loop_
_entity_poly.entity_id
_entity_poly.type
_entity_poly.pdbx_seq_one_letter_code
_entity_poly.pdbx_strand_id
1 'polypeptide(L)'
;VSFLQEQGLGTEEIMVNAPDIKDRFADSWSQQQITNRYVATSVIIVTSCKVELVRSIMQKQAQLMKMGIALITEDYGKNTVKYEFTRLNDIKPEMVEESTKNARATAEKFAEDSDSELGKIRRATQGQFSISDRDNNTPHIKNIRVVSTIEYYIND
;
A
#
# COMPACT_ATOMS: atom_id res chain seq x y z
N VAL A 1 19.90 -2.80 12.76
CA VAL A 1 18.70 -3.04 13.60
C VAL A 1 18.59 -1.97 14.67
N SER A 2 19.62 -1.72 15.50
CA SER A 2 19.59 -0.76 16.59
C SER A 2 19.07 0.62 16.19
N PHE A 3 19.52 1.16 15.05
CA PHE A 3 19.00 2.42 14.51
C PHE A 3 17.47 2.41 14.33
N LEU A 4 16.91 1.33 13.80
CA LEU A 4 15.46 1.20 13.58
C LEU A 4 14.69 1.16 14.91
N GLN A 5 15.24 0.44 15.89
CA GLN A 5 14.67 0.36 17.24
C GLN A 5 14.75 1.71 17.98
N GLU A 6 15.85 2.44 17.86
CA GLU A 6 15.99 3.80 18.38
C GLU A 6 15.00 4.79 17.77
N GLN A 7 14.57 4.55 16.52
CA GLN A 7 13.53 5.35 15.88
C GLN A 7 12.10 4.95 16.32
N GLY A 8 11.93 3.93 17.16
CA GLY A 8 10.64 3.53 17.74
C GLY A 8 9.94 2.35 17.06
N LEU A 9 10.66 1.60 16.22
CA LEU A 9 10.15 0.32 15.70
C LEU A 9 10.37 -0.80 16.72
N GLY A 10 9.35 -1.64 16.90
CA GLY A 10 9.44 -2.83 17.73
C GLY A 10 10.27 -3.94 17.09
N THR A 11 10.78 -4.85 17.88
CA THR A 11 11.56 -6.00 17.37
C THR A 11 10.70 -6.89 16.46
N GLU A 12 9.41 -7.00 16.73
CA GLU A 12 8.43 -7.75 15.96
C GLU A 12 8.15 -7.13 14.58
N GLU A 13 8.43 -5.83 14.42
CA GLU A 13 8.25 -5.10 13.16
C GLU A 13 9.47 -5.24 12.23
N ILE A 14 10.58 -5.84 12.74
CA ILE A 14 11.87 -5.91 12.02
C ILE A 14 12.27 -7.36 11.81
N MET A 15 12.43 -7.76 10.56
CA MET A 15 12.97 -9.06 10.17
C MET A 15 14.31 -8.88 9.46
N VAL A 16 15.29 -9.67 9.83
CA VAL A 16 16.62 -9.65 9.21
C VAL A 16 16.83 -10.99 8.51
N ASN A 17 17.03 -10.94 7.21
CA ASN A 17 17.36 -12.13 6.43
C ASN A 17 18.83 -12.52 6.62
N ALA A 18 19.13 -13.80 6.41
CA ALA A 18 20.51 -14.26 6.36
C ALA A 18 21.30 -13.48 5.30
N PRO A 19 22.54 -13.05 5.60
CA PRO A 19 23.34 -12.33 4.63
C PRO A 19 23.71 -13.21 3.44
N ASP A 20 23.64 -12.64 2.24
CA ASP A 20 24.26 -13.21 1.03
C ASP A 20 25.72 -12.78 0.99
N ILE A 21 26.64 -13.76 0.88
CA ILE A 21 28.07 -13.51 0.86
C ILE A 21 28.62 -13.91 -0.52
N LYS A 22 29.16 -12.93 -1.24
CA LYS A 22 29.80 -13.14 -2.54
C LYS A 22 31.30 -13.02 -2.44
N ASP A 23 32.03 -14.02 -3.01
CA ASP A 23 33.46 -13.95 -3.24
C ASP A 23 33.72 -13.28 -4.60
N ARG A 24 34.20 -12.05 -4.58
CA ARG A 24 34.42 -11.24 -5.78
C ARG A 24 35.55 -11.80 -6.66
N PHE A 25 36.46 -12.63 -6.12
CA PHE A 25 37.48 -13.30 -6.92
C PHE A 25 36.93 -14.47 -7.72
N ALA A 26 35.86 -15.11 -7.25
CA ALA A 26 35.22 -16.20 -8.00
C ALA A 26 34.47 -15.66 -9.27
N ASP A 27 34.02 -14.42 -9.24
CA ASP A 27 33.26 -13.78 -10.35
C ASP A 27 34.15 -12.91 -11.26
N SER A 28 35.47 -12.82 -11.00
CA SER A 28 36.32 -11.85 -11.70
C SER A 28 36.75 -12.33 -13.08
N TRP A 29 35.95 -12.01 -14.09
CA TRP A 29 36.39 -11.92 -15.49
C TRP A 29 36.96 -10.54 -15.83
N SER A 30 37.00 -9.60 -14.89
CA SER A 30 37.48 -8.22 -15.09
C SER A 30 38.78 -8.00 -14.32
N GLN A 31 39.79 -7.42 -14.99
CA GLN A 31 41.10 -7.00 -14.42
C GLN A 31 40.97 -5.83 -13.42
N GLN A 32 39.84 -5.64 -12.79
CA GLN A 32 39.67 -4.60 -11.78
C GLN A 32 40.40 -4.99 -10.49
N GLN A 33 41.18 -4.07 -9.97
CA GLN A 33 41.85 -4.19 -8.69
C GLN A 33 40.83 -4.30 -7.56
N ILE A 34 40.59 -5.56 -7.10
CA ILE A 34 39.59 -5.84 -6.06
C ILE A 34 40.25 -5.61 -4.70
N THR A 35 39.85 -4.51 -4.04
CA THR A 35 40.34 -4.13 -2.71
C THR A 35 39.75 -5.03 -1.61
N ASN A 36 38.48 -5.43 -1.73
CA ASN A 36 37.79 -6.29 -0.76
C ASN A 36 37.32 -7.57 -1.46
N ARG A 37 37.78 -8.74 -0.98
CA ARG A 37 37.47 -10.05 -1.56
C ARG A 37 35.97 -10.40 -1.38
N TYR A 38 35.42 -10.19 -0.20
CA TYR A 38 34.06 -10.58 0.12
C TYR A 38 33.13 -9.37 0.21
N VAL A 39 31.92 -9.52 -0.29
CA VAL A 39 30.80 -8.58 -0.09
C VAL A 39 29.69 -9.35 0.60
N ALA A 40 29.24 -8.83 1.75
CA ALA A 40 28.09 -9.35 2.46
C ALA A 40 26.92 -8.37 2.27
N THR A 41 25.80 -8.86 1.77
CA THR A 41 24.55 -8.10 1.60
C THR A 41 23.48 -8.69 2.50
N SER A 42 22.86 -7.87 3.33
CA SER A 42 21.76 -8.29 4.19
C SER A 42 20.50 -7.47 3.88
N VAL A 43 19.36 -8.13 3.79
CA VAL A 43 18.05 -7.50 3.62
C VAL A 43 17.39 -7.41 4.98
N ILE A 44 17.00 -6.20 5.35
CA ILE A 44 16.19 -5.92 6.55
C ILE A 44 14.80 -5.54 6.08
N ILE A 45 13.79 -6.30 6.49
CA ILE A 45 12.39 -6.09 6.17
C ILE A 45 11.73 -5.43 7.38
N VAL A 46 11.03 -4.34 7.13
CA VAL A 46 10.23 -3.64 8.15
C VAL A 46 8.76 -3.77 7.76
N THR A 47 7.95 -4.33 8.65
CA THR A 47 6.50 -4.42 8.49
C THR A 47 5.82 -3.75 9.67
N SER A 48 5.15 -2.64 9.44
CA SER A 48 4.57 -1.82 10.51
C SER A 48 3.27 -1.15 10.08
N CYS A 49 2.34 -1.00 11.03
CA CYS A 49 1.15 -0.16 10.86
C CYS A 49 1.43 1.34 11.09
N LYS A 50 2.62 1.70 11.56
CA LYS A 50 3.03 3.08 11.85
C LYS A 50 3.57 3.76 10.59
N VAL A 51 2.70 3.99 9.60
CA VAL A 51 3.09 4.46 8.26
C VAL A 51 3.95 5.73 8.32
N GLU A 52 3.54 6.74 9.09
CA GLU A 52 4.27 8.01 9.16
C GLU A 52 5.65 7.86 9.83
N LEU A 53 5.76 6.95 10.81
CA LEU A 53 7.04 6.65 11.43
C LEU A 53 8.00 6.03 10.41
N VAL A 54 7.55 5.01 9.67
CA VAL A 54 8.37 4.35 8.63
C VAL A 54 8.81 5.36 7.57
N ARG A 55 7.90 6.22 7.10
CA ARG A 55 8.23 7.29 6.15
C ARG A 55 9.28 8.26 6.68
N SER A 56 9.17 8.65 7.95
CA SER A 56 10.18 9.52 8.59
C SER A 56 11.55 8.86 8.69
N ILE A 57 11.60 7.55 8.96
CA ILE A 57 12.84 6.77 9.00
C ILE A 57 13.48 6.71 7.60
N MET A 58 12.68 6.50 6.56
CA MET A 58 13.17 6.51 5.17
C MET A 58 13.84 7.84 4.79
N GLN A 59 13.36 8.96 5.30
CA GLN A 59 14.00 10.27 5.09
C GLN A 59 15.36 10.41 5.81
N LYS A 60 15.60 9.59 6.85
CA LYS A 60 16.84 9.61 7.64
C LYS A 60 17.94 8.68 7.11
N GLN A 61 17.79 8.12 5.91
CA GLN A 61 18.78 7.20 5.32
C GLN A 61 20.20 7.77 5.26
N ALA A 62 20.35 9.09 5.10
CA ALA A 62 21.64 9.75 5.14
C ALA A 62 22.40 9.56 6.48
N GLN A 63 21.69 9.31 7.58
CA GLN A 63 22.31 9.02 8.87
C GLN A 63 22.98 7.64 8.87
N LEU A 64 22.37 6.64 8.24
CA LEU A 64 22.95 5.31 8.07
C LEU A 64 24.24 5.36 7.27
N MET A 65 24.28 6.17 6.21
CA MET A 65 25.50 6.38 5.42
C MET A 65 26.62 7.02 6.26
N LYS A 66 26.31 7.97 7.14
CA LYS A 66 27.29 8.55 8.09
C LYS A 66 27.81 7.53 9.09
N MET A 67 27.06 6.49 9.39
CA MET A 67 27.47 5.37 10.25
C MET A 67 28.27 4.29 9.48
N GLY A 68 28.62 4.54 8.21
CA GLY A 68 29.37 3.62 7.39
C GLY A 68 28.54 2.48 6.77
N ILE A 69 27.21 2.58 6.80
CA ILE A 69 26.32 1.58 6.22
C ILE A 69 26.05 1.98 4.76
N ALA A 70 26.49 1.16 3.82
CA ALA A 70 26.14 1.33 2.41
C ALA A 70 24.74 0.78 2.15
N LEU A 71 23.85 1.63 1.64
CA LEU A 71 22.50 1.22 1.22
C LEU A 71 22.53 0.86 -0.27
N ILE A 72 22.00 -0.32 -0.58
CA ILE A 72 21.84 -0.77 -1.96
C ILE A 72 20.43 -0.42 -2.40
N THR A 73 20.30 0.51 -3.34
CA THR A 73 19.01 0.96 -3.89
C THR A 73 18.69 0.34 -5.26
N GLU A 74 19.68 -0.30 -5.89
CA GLU A 74 19.58 -0.86 -7.24
C GLU A 74 19.13 -2.33 -7.24
N ASP A 75 17.97 -2.62 -6.72
CA ASP A 75 17.43 -3.97 -6.84
C ASP A 75 16.10 -3.93 -7.60
N TYR A 76 16.19 -3.70 -8.91
CA TYR A 76 15.12 -3.72 -9.94
C TYR A 76 13.77 -4.30 -9.45
N GLY A 77 13.09 -3.56 -8.56
CA GLY A 77 11.75 -3.89 -8.07
C GLY A 77 11.67 -4.90 -6.91
N LYS A 78 12.78 -5.45 -6.40
CA LYS A 78 12.74 -6.43 -5.30
C LYS A 78 12.58 -5.80 -3.91
N ASN A 79 13.10 -4.57 -3.72
CA ASN A 79 13.07 -3.86 -2.43
C ASN A 79 12.14 -2.64 -2.49
N THR A 80 10.91 -2.83 -2.96
CA THR A 80 9.92 -1.76 -3.05
C THR A 80 9.13 -1.63 -1.76
N VAL A 81 8.87 -0.39 -1.35
CA VAL A 81 7.94 -0.11 -0.26
C VAL A 81 6.52 -0.41 -0.75
N LYS A 82 5.80 -1.24 0.01
CA LYS A 82 4.39 -1.55 -0.25
C LYS A 82 3.53 -0.97 0.85
N TYR A 83 2.43 -0.36 0.47
CA TYR A 83 1.41 0.12 1.41
C TYR A 83 0.13 -0.65 1.16
N GLU A 84 -0.42 -1.25 2.22
CA GLU A 84 -1.65 -2.03 2.16
C GLU A 84 -2.70 -1.42 3.10
N PHE A 85 -3.95 -1.39 2.65
CA PHE A 85 -5.06 -0.99 3.49
C PHE A 85 -5.68 -2.23 4.15
N THR A 86 -5.40 -2.43 5.43
CA THR A 86 -5.77 -3.66 6.17
C THR A 86 -7.14 -3.60 6.83
N ARG A 87 -7.73 -2.40 7.01
CA ARG A 87 -9.01 -2.21 7.73
C ARG A 87 -10.21 -2.03 6.80
N LEU A 88 -10.23 -2.71 5.66
CA LEU A 88 -11.34 -2.60 4.72
C LEU A 88 -12.68 -3.01 5.34
N ASN A 89 -12.68 -4.04 6.20
CA ASN A 89 -13.91 -4.52 6.82
C ASN A 89 -14.54 -3.52 7.78
N ASP A 90 -13.74 -2.64 8.38
CA ASP A 90 -14.23 -1.62 9.32
C ASP A 90 -15.04 -0.55 8.61
N ILE A 91 -14.68 -0.20 7.38
CA ILE A 91 -15.31 0.87 6.60
C ILE A 91 -16.38 0.36 5.61
N LYS A 92 -16.41 -0.93 5.33
CA LYS A 92 -17.39 -1.51 4.38
C LYS A 92 -18.85 -1.14 4.67
N PRO A 93 -19.36 -1.24 5.91
CA PRO A 93 -20.77 -0.94 6.19
C PRO A 93 -21.12 0.50 5.83
N GLU A 94 -20.30 1.46 6.24
CA GLU A 94 -20.49 2.89 5.96
C GLU A 94 -20.45 3.17 4.45
N MET A 95 -19.49 2.62 3.74
CA MET A 95 -19.37 2.81 2.29
C MET A 95 -20.57 2.22 1.53
N VAL A 96 -21.08 1.05 1.95
CA VAL A 96 -22.27 0.44 1.36
C VAL A 96 -23.50 1.29 1.62
N GLU A 97 -23.67 1.78 2.84
CA GLU A 97 -24.78 2.68 3.21
C GLU A 97 -24.76 3.95 2.36
N GLU A 98 -23.61 4.60 2.24
CA GLU A 98 -23.44 5.79 1.42
C GLU A 98 -23.75 5.51 -0.06
N SER A 99 -23.20 4.43 -0.62
CA SER A 99 -23.42 4.07 -2.02
C SER A 99 -24.90 3.75 -2.31
N THR A 100 -25.61 3.14 -1.35
CA THR A 100 -27.04 2.86 -1.46
C THR A 100 -27.89 4.13 -1.39
N LYS A 101 -27.55 5.06 -0.48
CA LYS A 101 -28.20 6.36 -0.41
C LYS A 101 -28.02 7.17 -1.70
N ASN A 102 -26.81 7.18 -2.25
CA ASN A 102 -26.51 7.88 -3.49
C ASN A 102 -27.25 7.25 -4.69
N ALA A 103 -27.33 5.92 -4.76
CA ALA A 103 -28.10 5.22 -5.79
C ALA A 103 -29.59 5.57 -5.72
N ARG A 104 -30.15 5.63 -4.50
CA ARG A 104 -31.55 6.01 -4.29
C ARG A 104 -31.81 7.45 -4.70
N ALA A 105 -31.00 8.40 -4.25
CA ALA A 105 -31.14 9.80 -4.60
C ALA A 105 -31.08 10.03 -6.12
N THR A 106 -30.20 9.30 -6.80
CA THR A 106 -30.10 9.33 -8.26
C THR A 106 -31.37 8.77 -8.91
N ALA A 107 -31.90 7.65 -8.40
CA ALA A 107 -33.12 7.03 -8.93
C ALA A 107 -34.37 7.93 -8.70
N GLU A 108 -34.47 8.59 -7.54
CA GLU A 108 -35.50 9.57 -7.23
C GLU A 108 -35.47 10.72 -8.24
N LYS A 109 -34.29 11.20 -8.59
CA LYS A 109 -34.13 12.27 -9.60
C LYS A 109 -34.58 11.83 -10.98
N PHE A 110 -34.25 10.59 -11.41
CA PHE A 110 -34.76 10.08 -12.68
C PHE A 110 -36.28 9.90 -12.69
N ALA A 111 -36.90 9.46 -11.59
CA ALA A 111 -38.35 9.33 -11.48
C ALA A 111 -39.00 10.70 -11.59
N GLU A 112 -38.53 11.71 -10.86
CA GLU A 112 -38.99 13.09 -10.91
C GLU A 112 -38.91 13.67 -12.33
N ASP A 113 -37.76 13.49 -13.03
CA ASP A 113 -37.53 14.00 -14.38
C ASP A 113 -38.44 13.32 -15.43
N SER A 114 -39.03 12.16 -15.12
CA SER A 114 -39.96 11.40 -15.97
C SER A 114 -41.44 11.50 -15.54
N ASP A 115 -41.76 12.42 -14.60
CA ASP A 115 -43.11 12.56 -14.01
C ASP A 115 -43.66 11.25 -13.41
N SER A 116 -42.79 10.43 -12.82
CA SER A 116 -43.11 9.12 -12.25
C SER A 116 -42.71 9.05 -10.77
N GLU A 117 -43.23 8.07 -10.04
CA GLU A 117 -42.85 7.84 -8.63
C GLU A 117 -41.91 6.68 -8.49
N LEU A 118 -40.84 6.85 -7.65
CA LEU A 118 -39.92 5.79 -7.34
C LEU A 118 -40.59 4.74 -6.43
N GLY A 119 -40.67 3.50 -6.92
CA GLY A 119 -41.22 2.38 -6.19
C GLY A 119 -40.21 1.68 -5.29
N LYS A 120 -40.52 0.42 -4.92
CA LYS A 120 -39.64 -0.42 -4.10
C LYS A 120 -38.44 -0.91 -4.88
N ILE A 121 -37.41 -1.32 -4.15
CA ILE A 121 -36.26 -2.00 -4.74
C ILE A 121 -36.72 -3.33 -5.35
N ARG A 122 -36.42 -3.50 -6.64
CA ARG A 122 -36.61 -4.74 -7.37
C ARG A 122 -35.41 -5.69 -7.19
N ARG A 123 -34.20 -5.15 -7.31
CA ARG A 123 -32.95 -5.88 -7.20
C ARG A 123 -31.87 -4.96 -6.68
N ALA A 124 -30.99 -5.50 -5.81
CA ALA A 124 -29.79 -4.81 -5.37
C ALA A 124 -28.59 -5.73 -5.54
N THR A 125 -27.52 -5.23 -6.10
CA THR A 125 -26.25 -5.93 -6.28
C THR A 125 -25.13 -5.03 -5.85
N GLN A 126 -24.29 -5.51 -4.95
CA GLN A 126 -23.09 -4.84 -4.53
C GLN A 126 -21.90 -5.36 -5.37
N GLY A 127 -21.17 -4.45 -6.01
CA GLY A 127 -19.93 -4.78 -6.70
C GLY A 127 -18.77 -5.00 -5.74
N GLN A 128 -17.64 -5.37 -6.30
CA GLN A 128 -16.40 -5.54 -5.54
C GLN A 128 -15.85 -4.19 -5.08
N PHE A 129 -15.22 -4.20 -3.90
CA PHE A 129 -14.39 -3.08 -3.46
C PHE A 129 -13.09 -3.07 -4.24
N SER A 130 -12.73 -1.94 -4.81
CA SER A 130 -11.44 -1.72 -5.41
C SER A 130 -10.61 -0.79 -4.54
N ILE A 131 -9.34 -1.14 -4.36
CA ILE A 131 -8.36 -0.35 -3.60
C ILE A 131 -7.23 -0.02 -4.57
N SER A 132 -6.91 1.24 -4.72
CA SER A 132 -5.80 1.72 -5.54
C SER A 132 -5.03 2.79 -4.80
N ASP A 133 -3.79 3.02 -5.20
CA ASP A 133 -3.02 4.16 -4.72
C ASP A 133 -3.67 5.46 -5.22
N ARG A 134 -3.62 6.51 -4.42
CA ARG A 134 -4.12 7.83 -4.84
C ARG A 134 -3.37 8.33 -6.07
N ASP A 135 -2.06 8.24 -6.03
CA ASP A 135 -1.14 8.60 -7.10
C ASP A 135 0.23 7.94 -6.86
N ASN A 136 1.11 8.00 -7.86
CA ASN A 136 2.45 7.40 -7.79
C ASN A 136 3.36 8.04 -6.74
N ASN A 137 3.10 9.28 -6.34
CA ASN A 137 3.94 10.01 -5.38
C ASN A 137 3.46 9.83 -3.93
N THR A 138 2.21 9.40 -3.77
CA THR A 138 1.58 9.20 -2.45
C THR A 138 0.95 7.81 -2.33
N PRO A 139 1.69 6.72 -2.56
CA PRO A 139 1.15 5.36 -2.54
C PRO A 139 0.65 4.91 -1.16
N HIS A 140 1.01 5.63 -0.11
CA HIS A 140 0.52 5.42 1.26
C HIS A 140 -0.92 5.91 1.47
N ILE A 141 -1.45 6.71 0.54
CA ILE A 141 -2.85 7.14 0.54
C ILE A 141 -3.61 6.28 -0.46
N LYS A 142 -4.70 5.66 -0.01
CA LYS A 142 -5.49 4.76 -0.83
C LYS A 142 -6.82 5.39 -1.21
N ASN A 143 -7.23 5.18 -2.46
CA ASN A 143 -8.58 5.40 -2.93
C ASN A 143 -9.32 4.07 -2.82
N ILE A 144 -10.44 4.09 -2.10
CA ILE A 144 -11.30 2.92 -1.95
C ILE A 144 -12.62 3.25 -2.63
N ARG A 145 -13.07 2.38 -3.52
CA ARG A 145 -14.28 2.55 -4.29
C ARG A 145 -15.14 1.30 -4.19
N VAL A 146 -16.45 1.53 -4.06
CA VAL A 146 -17.48 0.50 -4.22
C VAL A 146 -18.54 1.01 -5.20
N VAL A 147 -19.13 0.10 -5.96
CA VAL A 147 -20.24 0.39 -6.85
C VAL A 147 -21.42 -0.49 -6.42
N SER A 148 -22.55 0.12 -6.10
CA SER A 148 -23.81 -0.58 -5.89
C SER A 148 -24.72 -0.34 -7.09
N THR A 149 -25.31 -1.40 -7.60
CA THR A 149 -26.32 -1.34 -8.65
C THR A 149 -27.66 -1.71 -8.05
N ILE A 150 -28.64 -0.78 -8.12
CA ILE A 150 -29.96 -0.97 -7.54
C ILE A 150 -31.01 -0.68 -8.61
N GLU A 151 -31.87 -1.67 -8.82
CA GLU A 151 -33.04 -1.54 -9.70
C GLU A 151 -34.27 -1.24 -8.83
N TYR A 152 -35.04 -0.26 -9.23
CA TYR A 152 -36.28 0.12 -8.60
C TYR A 152 -37.47 -0.12 -9.53
N TYR A 153 -38.65 -0.35 -8.97
CA TYR A 153 -39.88 -0.21 -9.72
C TYR A 153 -40.19 1.29 -9.89
N ILE A 154 -40.81 1.63 -11.00
CA ILE A 154 -41.38 2.95 -11.27
C ILE A 154 -42.88 2.77 -11.33
N ASN A 155 -43.58 3.67 -10.67
CA ASN A 155 -45.05 3.74 -10.68
C ASN A 155 -45.42 4.99 -11.49
N ASP A 156 -46.37 4.82 -12.39
CA ASP A 156 -47.01 5.93 -13.15
C ASP A 156 -48.02 6.64 -12.32
#